data_7bb22d9ee5ed4f3587d1de1ba5cb8d65
#
_entry.id   7bb22d9ee5ed4f3587d1de1ba5cb8d65
#
_cell.length_a   1.000
_cell.length_b   1.000
_cell.length_c   1.000
_cell.angle_alpha   90.00
_cell.angle_beta   90.00
_cell.angle_gamma   90.00
#
_symmetry.space_group_name_H-M   'P 1'
#
loop_
_entity.id
_entity.type
_entity.pdbx_description
1 polymer ?
#
loop_
_entity_poly.entity_id
_entity_poly.type
_entity_poly.pdbx_seq_one_letter_code
_entity_poly.pdbx_strand_id
1 'polypeptide(L)'
;MERIASFNVNHDTLEKGMYISRIDGDVVTYDIRMKKPNMGDYVSNEALHTFEHLFATYARNSEISDKVIYIGPMGCRTGFYLLMRDTATGQQAIGLVRESFKFISEYKGEIPGAARSECGNSEEHNLEAAREVAIDMVEVLRDWNEEKLDYEDRKSTRL
;
A
#
# COMPACT_ATOMS: atom_id res chain seq x y z
N MET A 1 -6.11 -1.55 -28.58
CA MET A 1 -6.13 -2.10 -27.21
C MET A 1 -6.61 -1.04 -26.25
N GLU A 2 -7.52 -1.38 -25.38
CA GLU A 2 -8.03 -0.44 -24.37
C GLU A 2 -6.99 -0.22 -23.26
N ARG A 3 -6.96 0.99 -22.72
CA ARG A 3 -6.07 1.32 -21.60
C ARG A 3 -6.60 0.72 -20.31
N ILE A 4 -5.74 0.13 -19.50
CA ILE A 4 -6.11 -0.36 -18.18
C ILE A 4 -6.24 0.80 -17.19
N ALA A 5 -7.03 0.60 -16.14
CA ALA A 5 -7.38 1.66 -15.18
C ALA A 5 -6.15 2.34 -14.54
N SER A 6 -5.13 1.56 -14.23
CA SER A 6 -3.91 2.08 -13.58
C SER A 6 -3.12 3.05 -14.47
N PHE A 7 -3.30 2.99 -15.79
CA PHE A 7 -2.63 3.90 -16.72
C PHE A 7 -3.39 5.21 -16.90
N ASN A 8 -4.64 5.27 -16.45
CA ASN A 8 -5.48 6.46 -16.62
C ASN A 8 -5.28 7.50 -15.50
N VAL A 9 -4.59 7.14 -14.43
CA VAL A 9 -4.24 8.09 -13.37
C VAL A 9 -3.07 8.94 -13.87
N ASN A 10 -3.16 10.25 -13.65
CA ASN A 10 -2.08 11.16 -14.05
C ASN A 10 -0.90 11.06 -13.06
N HIS A 11 0.11 10.29 -13.45
CA HIS A 11 1.30 10.06 -12.63
C HIS A 11 2.17 11.30 -12.46
N ASP A 12 2.01 12.31 -13.32
CA ASP A 12 2.77 13.56 -13.19
C ASP A 12 2.31 14.41 -12.00
N THR A 13 1.05 14.26 -11.61
CA THR A 13 0.46 15.03 -10.50
C THR A 13 0.16 14.20 -9.26
N LEU A 14 0.36 12.87 -9.32
CA LEU A 14 0.02 11.96 -8.24
C LEU A 14 0.94 12.16 -7.04
N GLU A 15 0.36 12.42 -5.89
CA GLU A 15 1.06 12.61 -4.62
C GLU A 15 1.06 11.32 -3.78
N LYS A 16 1.95 11.25 -2.79
CA LYS A 16 1.91 10.18 -1.80
C LYS A 16 0.56 10.18 -1.10
N GLY A 17 0.05 9.01 -0.81
CA GLY A 17 -1.25 8.88 -0.14
C GLY A 17 -1.90 7.53 -0.39
N MET A 18 -3.21 7.49 -0.17
CA MET A 18 -4.03 6.29 -0.36
C MET A 18 -5.26 6.66 -1.18
N TYR A 19 -5.50 5.90 -2.24
CA TYR A 19 -6.56 6.19 -3.20
C TYR A 19 -7.32 4.92 -3.58
N ILE A 20 -8.58 5.08 -3.99
CA ILE A 20 -9.31 3.99 -4.64
C ILE A 20 -8.90 3.98 -6.11
N SER A 21 -8.21 2.91 -6.51
CA SER A 21 -7.79 2.74 -7.90
C SER A 21 -8.95 2.29 -8.77
N ARG A 22 -9.64 1.24 -8.36
CA ARG A 22 -10.80 0.71 -9.10
C ARG A 22 -11.67 -0.16 -8.20
N ILE A 23 -12.90 -0.38 -8.65
CA ILE A 23 -13.85 -1.28 -7.99
C ILE A 23 -14.30 -2.31 -9.02
N ASP A 24 -14.16 -3.59 -8.67
CA ASP A 24 -14.55 -4.72 -9.50
C ASP A 24 -15.53 -5.60 -8.70
N GLY A 25 -16.83 -5.45 -8.95
CA GLY A 25 -17.85 -6.15 -8.19
C GLY A 25 -17.75 -5.78 -6.71
N ASP A 26 -17.47 -6.76 -5.87
CA ASP A 26 -17.29 -6.57 -4.42
C ASP A 26 -15.83 -6.36 -4.00
N VAL A 27 -14.93 -6.16 -4.95
CA VAL A 27 -13.49 -5.97 -4.69
C VAL A 27 -13.11 -4.52 -4.92
N VAL A 28 -12.53 -3.90 -3.90
CA VAL A 28 -11.98 -2.54 -3.97
C VAL A 28 -10.46 -2.63 -3.99
N THR A 29 -9.83 -2.06 -5.01
CA THR A 29 -8.37 -1.96 -5.10
C THR A 29 -7.94 -0.58 -4.64
N TYR A 30 -7.14 -0.54 -3.57
CA TYR A 30 -6.55 0.69 -3.06
C TYR A 30 -5.13 0.84 -3.60
N ASP A 31 -4.81 2.04 -4.06
CA ASP A 31 -3.47 2.48 -4.47
C ASP A 31 -2.84 3.17 -3.26
N ILE A 32 -1.81 2.55 -2.69
CA ILE A 32 -1.08 3.15 -1.58
C ILE A 32 0.23 3.66 -2.14
N ARG A 33 0.30 4.97 -2.34
CA ARG A 33 1.44 5.60 -3.01
C ARG A 33 2.46 6.10 -1.98
N MET A 34 3.66 5.52 -2.00
CA MET A 34 4.72 5.78 -1.02
C MET A 34 5.78 6.73 -1.52
N LYS A 35 5.93 6.82 -2.83
CA LYS A 35 6.88 7.72 -3.48
C LYS A 35 6.17 8.46 -4.59
N LYS A 36 6.51 9.71 -4.76
CA LYS A 36 6.00 10.49 -5.88
C LYS A 36 6.56 9.90 -7.18
N PRO A 37 5.70 9.56 -8.16
CA PRO A 37 6.17 8.90 -9.38
C PRO A 37 7.18 9.73 -10.18
N ASN A 38 8.14 9.05 -10.78
CA ASN A 38 9.10 9.63 -11.72
C ASN A 38 10.04 10.70 -11.14
N MET A 39 10.28 10.68 -9.84
CA MET A 39 11.18 11.64 -9.18
C MET A 39 12.58 11.07 -8.90
N GLY A 40 12.86 9.86 -9.38
CA GLY A 40 14.16 9.22 -9.16
C GLY A 40 14.37 8.66 -7.76
N ASP A 41 13.34 8.74 -6.90
CA ASP A 41 13.37 8.20 -5.55
C ASP A 41 12.37 7.04 -5.47
N TYR A 42 12.89 5.82 -5.47
CA TYR A 42 12.09 4.60 -5.48
C TYR A 42 12.40 3.75 -4.26
N VAL A 43 11.43 2.95 -3.83
CA VAL A 43 11.66 1.98 -2.75
C VAL A 43 12.54 0.86 -3.29
N SER A 44 13.61 0.51 -2.57
CA SER A 44 14.49 -0.59 -3.00
C SER A 44 13.73 -1.91 -3.01
N ASN A 45 14.18 -2.87 -3.81
CA ASN A 45 13.54 -4.20 -3.86
C ASN A 45 13.56 -4.89 -2.49
N GLU A 46 14.65 -4.75 -1.75
CA GLU A 46 14.81 -5.34 -0.40
C GLU A 46 13.82 -4.72 0.59
N ALA A 47 13.63 -3.40 0.50
CA ALA A 47 12.66 -2.70 1.36
C ALA A 47 11.23 -3.08 1.01
N LEU A 48 10.89 -3.15 -0.29
CA LEU A 48 9.57 -3.58 -0.76
C LEU A 48 9.23 -4.98 -0.26
N HIS A 49 10.17 -5.90 -0.36
CA HIS A 49 9.99 -7.29 0.02
C HIS A 49 9.72 -7.42 1.53
N THR A 50 10.54 -6.75 2.34
CA THR A 50 10.34 -6.73 3.79
C THR A 50 9.02 -6.06 4.16
N PHE A 51 8.71 -4.93 3.54
CA PHE A 51 7.47 -4.20 3.76
C PHE A 51 6.25 -5.08 3.44
N GLU A 52 6.30 -5.81 2.34
CA GLU A 52 5.23 -6.73 1.94
C GLU A 52 4.98 -7.80 3.02
N HIS A 53 6.03 -8.45 3.51
CA HIS A 53 5.90 -9.47 4.55
C HIS A 53 5.26 -8.90 5.82
N LEU A 54 5.71 -7.75 6.27
CA LEU A 54 5.19 -7.11 7.49
C LEU A 54 3.77 -6.61 7.32
N PHE A 55 3.48 -5.98 6.18
CA PHE A 55 2.14 -5.47 5.89
C PHE A 55 1.12 -6.61 5.78
N ALA A 56 1.46 -7.65 5.02
CA ALA A 56 0.58 -8.81 4.87
C ALA A 56 0.37 -9.51 6.21
N THR A 57 1.41 -9.69 7.01
CA THR A 57 1.30 -10.33 8.32
C THR A 57 0.37 -9.54 9.24
N TYR A 58 0.53 -8.23 9.32
CA TYR A 58 -0.32 -7.40 10.17
C TYR A 58 -1.78 -7.44 9.69
N ALA A 59 -2.00 -7.21 8.40
CA ALA A 59 -3.35 -7.16 7.84
C ALA A 59 -4.10 -8.48 8.01
N ARG A 60 -3.41 -9.61 7.81
CA ARG A 60 -3.99 -10.94 7.94
C ARG A 60 -4.27 -11.33 9.39
N ASN A 61 -3.71 -10.62 10.37
CA ASN A 61 -3.96 -10.83 11.80
C ASN A 61 -4.86 -9.74 12.40
N SER A 62 -5.35 -8.80 11.61
CA SER A 62 -6.21 -7.72 12.08
C SER A 62 -7.65 -8.19 12.29
N GLU A 63 -8.45 -7.38 12.97
CA GLU A 63 -9.87 -7.66 13.22
C GLU A 63 -10.69 -7.76 11.92
N ILE A 64 -10.22 -7.14 10.84
CA ILE A 64 -10.89 -7.17 9.53
C ILE A 64 -10.15 -8.04 8.52
N SER A 65 -9.36 -9.00 8.99
CA SER A 65 -8.57 -9.89 8.13
C SER A 65 -9.41 -10.65 7.09
N ASP A 66 -10.66 -11.00 7.42
CA ASP A 66 -11.59 -11.68 6.51
C ASP A 66 -11.99 -10.82 5.29
N LYS A 67 -11.74 -9.52 5.37
CA LYS A 67 -12.03 -8.58 4.28
C LYS A 67 -10.80 -8.25 3.42
N VAL A 68 -9.63 -8.73 3.81
CA VAL A 68 -8.37 -8.54 3.06
C VAL A 68 -8.23 -9.64 2.02
N ILE A 69 -8.10 -9.25 0.75
CA ILE A 69 -7.96 -10.20 -0.36
C ILE A 69 -6.50 -10.37 -0.76
N TYR A 70 -5.78 -9.26 -0.96
CA TYR A 70 -4.41 -9.31 -1.44
C TYR A 70 -3.64 -8.03 -1.13
N ILE A 71 -2.35 -8.18 -0.91
CA ILE A 71 -1.40 -7.09 -0.75
C ILE A 71 -0.20 -7.39 -1.64
N GLY A 72 0.19 -6.44 -2.48
CA GLY A 72 1.33 -6.64 -3.36
C GLY A 72 1.99 -5.33 -3.77
N PRO A 73 3.32 -5.34 -3.96
CA PRO A 73 4.03 -4.15 -4.40
C PRO A 73 3.77 -3.85 -5.87
N MET A 74 3.85 -2.57 -6.22
CA MET A 74 3.80 -2.13 -7.61
C MET A 74 5.16 -2.34 -8.27
N GLY A 75 5.17 -2.76 -9.54
CA GLY A 75 6.40 -2.97 -10.28
C GLY A 75 7.28 -1.73 -10.43
N CYS A 76 6.68 -0.53 -10.40
CA CYS A 76 7.42 0.73 -10.48
C CYS A 76 8.13 1.12 -9.17
N ARG A 77 7.90 0.37 -8.09
CA ARG A 77 8.51 0.60 -6.78
C ARG A 77 8.14 1.95 -6.15
N THR A 78 6.93 2.43 -6.41
CA THR A 78 6.42 3.66 -5.81
C THR A 78 5.28 3.42 -4.83
N GLY A 79 4.85 2.18 -4.66
CA GLY A 79 3.77 1.87 -3.71
C GLY A 79 3.31 0.44 -3.73
N PHE A 80 2.15 0.23 -3.10
CA PHE A 80 1.50 -1.06 -2.93
C PHE A 80 0.05 -1.00 -3.36
N TYR A 81 -0.47 -2.15 -3.79
CA TYR A 81 -1.91 -2.36 -3.93
C TYR A 81 -2.43 -3.15 -2.73
N LEU A 82 -3.56 -2.71 -2.23
CA LEU A 82 -4.34 -3.43 -1.21
C LEU A 82 -5.71 -3.70 -1.80
N LEU A 83 -6.08 -4.97 -1.91
CA LEU A 83 -7.40 -5.39 -2.39
C LEU A 83 -8.23 -5.83 -1.19
N MET A 84 -9.43 -5.26 -1.08
CA MET A 84 -10.35 -5.56 0.03
C MET A 84 -11.76 -5.83 -0.47
N ARG A 85 -12.55 -6.57 0.31
CA ARG A 85 -13.99 -6.68 0.11
C ARG A 85 -14.63 -5.31 0.34
N ASP A 86 -15.68 -5.00 -0.40
CA ASP A 86 -16.41 -3.74 -0.26
C ASP A 86 -17.22 -3.65 1.04
N THR A 87 -17.33 -4.76 1.77
CA THR A 87 -17.90 -4.78 3.12
C THR A 87 -17.03 -4.05 4.15
N ALA A 88 -15.75 -3.81 3.83
CA ALA A 88 -14.93 -2.87 4.58
C ALA A 88 -15.20 -1.46 4.07
N THR A 89 -15.52 -0.53 4.98
CA THR A 89 -15.68 0.88 4.61
C THR A 89 -14.32 1.49 4.23
N GLY A 90 -14.33 2.61 3.52
CA GLY A 90 -13.11 3.36 3.24
C GLY A 90 -12.38 3.75 4.52
N GLN A 91 -13.12 4.14 5.55
CA GLN A 91 -12.54 4.48 6.86
C GLN A 91 -11.87 3.28 7.52
N GLN A 92 -12.47 2.10 7.44
CA GLN A 92 -11.87 0.86 7.95
C GLN A 92 -10.58 0.50 7.19
N ALA A 93 -10.59 0.66 5.87
CA ALA A 93 -9.41 0.42 5.05
C ALA A 93 -8.27 1.39 5.40
N ILE A 94 -8.57 2.68 5.55
CA ILE A 94 -7.60 3.70 5.98
C ILE A 94 -7.02 3.34 7.36
N GLY A 95 -7.88 2.96 8.30
CA GLY A 95 -7.47 2.55 9.64
C GLY A 95 -6.52 1.36 9.61
N LEU A 96 -6.84 0.35 8.80
CA LEU A 96 -5.98 -0.83 8.64
C LEU A 96 -4.59 -0.44 8.13
N VAL A 97 -4.54 0.41 7.11
CA VAL A 97 -3.27 0.86 6.51
C VAL A 97 -2.46 1.68 7.53
N ARG A 98 -3.08 2.61 8.22
CA ARG A 98 -2.41 3.40 9.26
C ARG A 98 -1.81 2.52 10.35
N GLU A 99 -2.59 1.58 10.87
CA GLU A 99 -2.15 0.69 11.94
C GLU A 99 -1.05 -0.25 11.46
N SER A 100 -1.17 -0.76 10.24
CA SER A 100 -0.14 -1.61 9.63
C SER A 100 1.18 -0.86 9.50
N PHE A 101 1.13 0.39 9.01
CA PHE A 101 2.34 1.17 8.78
C PHE A 101 2.98 1.63 10.09
N LYS A 102 2.16 1.92 11.09
CA LYS A 102 2.69 2.19 12.44
C LYS A 102 3.41 0.95 13.00
N PHE A 103 2.81 -0.21 12.84
CA PHE A 103 3.43 -1.48 13.23
C PHE A 103 4.79 -1.67 12.55
N ILE A 104 4.86 -1.44 11.22
CA ILE A 104 6.10 -1.58 10.46
C ILE A 104 7.13 -0.56 10.94
N SER A 105 6.72 0.69 11.15
CA SER A 105 7.63 1.76 11.59
C SER A 105 8.31 1.47 12.93
N GLU A 106 7.69 0.67 13.77
CA GLU A 106 8.16 0.32 15.11
C GLU A 106 8.71 -1.11 15.20
N TYR A 107 8.64 -1.87 14.11
CA TYR A 107 8.97 -3.29 14.14
C TYR A 107 10.44 -3.55 14.46
N LYS A 108 10.66 -4.54 15.33
CA LYS A 108 12.00 -5.03 15.69
C LYS A 108 11.93 -6.56 15.75
N GLY A 109 13.00 -7.21 15.32
CA GLY A 109 13.09 -8.65 15.35
C GLY A 109 13.16 -9.28 13.96
N GLU A 110 12.93 -10.58 13.92
CA GLU A 110 12.98 -11.34 12.68
C GLU A 110 11.79 -11.01 11.77
N ILE A 111 12.04 -10.95 10.47
CA ILE A 111 11.00 -10.69 9.48
C ILE A 111 10.14 -11.95 9.33
N PRO A 112 8.82 -11.86 9.54
CA PRO A 112 7.94 -13.02 9.41
C PRO A 112 8.00 -13.58 7.98
N GLY A 113 8.00 -14.90 7.86
CA GLY A 113 8.00 -15.57 6.56
C GLY A 113 9.26 -15.41 5.73
N ALA A 114 10.35 -14.91 6.32
CA ALA A 114 11.61 -14.69 5.59
C ALA A 114 12.53 -15.91 5.50
N ALA A 115 12.21 -16.99 6.19
CA ALA A 115 13.01 -18.23 6.13
C ALA A 115 13.00 -18.82 4.71
N ARG A 116 14.07 -19.47 4.33
CA ARG A 116 14.20 -20.08 3.00
C ARG A 116 13.02 -20.99 2.63
N SER A 117 12.50 -21.71 3.61
CA SER A 117 11.36 -22.62 3.41
C SER A 117 10.05 -21.89 3.18
N GLU A 118 9.95 -20.60 3.52
CA GLU A 118 8.72 -19.81 3.48
C GLU A 118 8.75 -18.72 2.41
N CYS A 119 9.92 -18.41 1.88
CA CYS A 119 10.14 -17.27 0.99
C CYS A 119 10.97 -17.66 -0.23
N GLY A 120 10.54 -17.28 -1.40
CA GLY A 120 11.25 -17.58 -2.65
C GLY A 120 12.57 -16.81 -2.83
N ASN A 121 12.76 -15.72 -2.10
CA ASN A 121 13.98 -14.92 -2.14
C ASN A 121 14.34 -14.43 -0.73
N SER A 122 14.73 -15.37 0.12
CA SER A 122 14.91 -15.13 1.56
C SER A 122 16.05 -14.19 1.92
N GLU A 123 16.98 -13.94 1.01
CA GLU A 123 18.11 -13.05 1.26
C GLU A 123 17.83 -11.60 0.89
N GLU A 124 16.74 -11.33 0.14
CA GLU A 124 16.37 -10.00 -0.33
C GLU A 124 15.46 -9.29 0.69
N HIS A 125 16.03 -8.91 1.82
CA HIS A 125 15.30 -8.17 2.86
C HIS A 125 16.12 -7.03 3.44
N ASN A 126 15.45 -5.96 3.84
CA ASN A 126 16.06 -4.82 4.53
C ASN A 126 15.01 -4.17 5.45
N LEU A 127 15.06 -4.54 6.73
CA LEU A 127 14.09 -4.04 7.71
C LEU A 127 14.23 -2.54 7.94
N GLU A 128 15.45 -2.04 8.05
CA GLU A 128 15.68 -0.61 8.32
C GLU A 128 15.09 0.26 7.20
N ALA A 129 15.34 -0.09 5.94
CA ALA A 129 14.81 0.64 4.79
C ALA A 129 13.27 0.55 4.74
N ALA A 130 12.69 -0.60 5.07
CA ALA A 130 11.23 -0.75 5.13
C ALA A 130 10.64 0.14 6.23
N ARG A 131 11.29 0.21 7.39
CA ARG A 131 10.86 1.06 8.50
C ARG A 131 10.87 2.54 8.13
N GLU A 132 11.89 2.99 7.40
CA GLU A 132 11.98 4.38 6.93
C GLU A 132 10.80 4.76 6.04
N VAL A 133 10.44 3.89 5.12
CA VAL A 133 9.26 4.09 4.27
C VAL A 133 7.98 4.17 5.12
N ALA A 134 7.85 3.30 6.10
CA ALA A 134 6.68 3.28 6.98
C ALA A 134 6.60 4.55 7.84
N ILE A 135 7.72 5.04 8.36
CA ILE A 135 7.78 6.27 9.14
C ILE A 135 7.28 7.45 8.31
N ASP A 136 7.74 7.56 7.07
CA ASP A 136 7.28 8.61 6.15
C ASP A 136 5.77 8.51 5.91
N MET A 137 5.28 7.30 5.64
CA MET A 137 3.86 7.10 5.32
C MET A 137 2.93 7.27 6.52
N VAL A 138 3.38 7.02 7.74
CA VAL A 138 2.61 7.33 8.94
C VAL A 138 2.28 8.84 8.97
N GLU A 139 3.24 9.68 8.62
CA GLU A 139 3.03 11.13 8.55
C GLU A 139 2.09 11.51 7.40
N VAL A 140 2.30 10.93 6.22
CA VAL A 140 1.46 11.19 5.03
C VAL A 140 -0.01 10.88 5.31
N LEU A 141 -0.28 9.79 6.00
CA LEU A 141 -1.65 9.30 6.22
C LEU A 141 -2.25 9.75 7.55
N ARG A 142 -1.56 10.57 8.33
CA ARG A 142 -2.01 10.98 9.67
C ARG A 142 -3.46 11.46 9.70
N ASP A 143 -3.82 12.36 8.79
CA ASP A 143 -5.14 12.96 8.72
C ASP A 143 -5.91 12.53 7.46
N TRP A 144 -5.56 11.37 6.88
CA TRP A 144 -6.21 10.87 5.68
C TRP A 144 -7.66 10.51 5.98
N ASN A 145 -8.56 10.84 5.06
CA ASN A 145 -10.00 10.58 5.21
C ASN A 145 -10.58 10.04 3.89
N GLU A 146 -11.87 9.66 3.92
CA GLU A 146 -12.53 9.07 2.75
C GLU A 146 -12.58 9.99 1.54
N GLU A 147 -12.68 11.31 1.73
CA GLU A 147 -12.67 12.26 0.60
C GLU A 147 -11.35 12.18 -0.17
N LYS A 148 -10.25 11.95 0.53
CA LYS A 148 -8.92 11.87 -0.08
C LYS A 148 -8.68 10.56 -0.82
N LEU A 149 -9.56 9.57 -0.68
CA LEU A 149 -9.47 8.32 -1.43
C LEU A 149 -9.71 8.50 -2.93
N ASP A 150 -10.33 9.61 -3.35
CA ASP A 150 -10.48 9.92 -4.76
C ASP A 150 -9.22 10.60 -5.30
N TYR A 151 -8.77 10.18 -6.48
CA TYR A 151 -7.71 10.89 -7.18
C TYR A 151 -8.18 12.31 -7.53
N GLU A 152 -7.28 13.27 -7.51
CA GLU A 152 -7.61 14.67 -7.85
C GLU A 152 -8.21 14.79 -9.26
N ASP A 153 -7.69 14.04 -10.23
CA ASP A 153 -8.23 14.04 -11.61
C ASP A 153 -9.69 13.62 -11.65
N ARG A 154 -10.12 12.66 -10.81
CA ARG A 154 -11.53 12.23 -10.74
C ARG A 154 -12.41 13.30 -10.13
N LYS A 155 -11.92 14.00 -9.11
CA LYS A 155 -12.67 15.10 -8.50
C LYS A 155 -12.98 16.19 -9.52
N SER A 156 -12.00 16.55 -10.34
CA SER A 156 -12.17 17.59 -11.37
C SER A 156 -13.12 17.18 -12.48
N THR A 157 -13.30 15.88 -12.74
CA THR A 157 -14.23 15.39 -13.77
C THR A 157 -15.65 15.19 -13.27
N ARG A 158 -15.89 15.29 -11.97
CA ARG A 158 -17.21 15.12 -11.35
C ARG A 158 -18.03 16.42 -11.29
N LEU A 159 -17.45 17.50 -11.71
CA LEU A 159 -18.14 18.77 -11.80
C LEU A 159 -18.99 18.81 -13.06
#